data_d68401dc47936eb8294461f5f6aae814
#
_entry.id   d68401dc47936eb8294461f5f6aae814
#
_cell.length_a   1.000
_cell.length_b   1.000
_cell.length_c   1.000
_cell.angle_alpha   90.00
_cell.angle_beta   90.00
_cell.angle_gamma   90.00
#
_symmetry.space_group_name_H-M   'P 1'
#
loop_
_entity.id
_entity.type
_entity.pdbx_description
1 polymer ?
#
loop_
_entity_poly.entity_id
_entity_poly.type
_entity_poly.pdbx_seq_one_letter_code
_entity_poly.pdbx_strand_id
1 'polypeptide(L)'
;MLARTLVEEGLRRFKKHRNGPLEMIAITGIISDYASIERTEGLKRYAMTDKKVFLRQIIPASWKADAAETGFELLKKRFPKLRLVWTASDVMAGGVIRAAEKMQLNPGKDLIVGGVDWAEQGLQSVQQGKQFASSGGHFLEGGWATVLVYDYLQGKDFAEHGLSWKSRMGLIRSSDWGSKSEMFQRIKPDNINYRKYSRYLHPERDSYDFSLESLKSGEYMVNGN
;
A
#
# COMPACT_ATOMS: atom_id res chain seq x y z
N MET A 1 -0.30 -2.25 -9.34
CA MET A 1 0.97 -1.60 -9.00
C MET A 1 1.82 -2.47 -8.08
N LEU A 2 1.44 -2.72 -6.82
CA LEU A 2 2.24 -3.49 -5.85
C LEU A 2 2.68 -4.87 -6.36
N ALA A 3 1.74 -5.70 -6.85
CA ALA A 3 2.07 -7.06 -7.32
C ALA A 3 3.14 -7.05 -8.42
N ARG A 4 3.04 -6.15 -9.39
CA ARG A 4 4.06 -5.97 -10.43
C ARG A 4 5.44 -5.69 -9.83
N THR A 5 5.50 -4.77 -8.89
CA THR A 5 6.75 -4.36 -8.21
C THR A 5 7.40 -5.54 -7.48
N LEU A 6 6.60 -6.38 -6.79
CA LEU A 6 7.13 -7.58 -6.13
C LEU A 6 7.68 -8.60 -7.14
N VAL A 7 6.99 -8.78 -8.27
CA VAL A 7 7.42 -9.71 -9.33
C VAL A 7 8.69 -9.22 -9.99
N GLU A 8 8.78 -7.94 -10.36
CA GLU A 8 9.98 -7.34 -10.96
C GLU A 8 11.20 -7.51 -10.04
N GLU A 9 11.06 -7.24 -8.75
CA GLU A 9 12.14 -7.46 -7.79
C GLU A 9 12.48 -8.94 -7.63
N GLY A 10 11.48 -9.81 -7.57
CA GLY A 10 11.68 -11.26 -7.51
C GLY A 10 12.45 -11.80 -8.71
N LEU A 11 12.12 -11.31 -9.91
CA LEU A 11 12.84 -11.67 -11.13
C LEU A 11 14.31 -11.23 -11.10
N ARG A 12 14.57 -10.04 -10.58
CA ARG A 12 15.92 -9.50 -10.40
C ARG A 12 16.72 -10.31 -9.39
N ARG A 13 16.14 -10.55 -8.21
CA ARG A 13 16.81 -11.13 -7.04
C ARG A 13 17.03 -12.63 -7.17
N PHE A 14 16.02 -13.36 -7.63
CA PHE A 14 16.05 -14.83 -7.69
C PHE A 14 16.42 -15.38 -9.08
N LYS A 15 17.00 -14.56 -9.95
CA LYS A 15 17.36 -14.95 -11.34
C LYS A 15 18.15 -16.24 -11.43
N LYS A 16 19.16 -16.44 -10.57
CA LYS A 16 20.05 -17.62 -10.57
C LYS A 16 19.44 -18.89 -9.97
N HIS A 17 18.34 -18.77 -9.21
CA HIS A 17 17.75 -19.88 -8.44
C HIS A 17 16.35 -20.26 -8.94
N ARG A 18 16.03 -19.92 -10.20
CA ARG A 18 14.69 -20.05 -10.72
C ARG A 18 14.65 -20.93 -11.96
N ASN A 19 13.88 -22.04 -11.86
CA ASN A 19 13.42 -22.84 -12.99
C ASN A 19 11.89 -22.68 -13.10
N GLY A 20 11.42 -21.68 -13.86
CA GLY A 20 10.00 -21.40 -14.06
C GLY A 20 9.50 -20.09 -13.41
N PRO A 21 8.17 -19.90 -13.31
CA PRO A 21 7.58 -18.69 -12.73
C PRO A 21 7.85 -18.59 -11.23
N LEU A 22 7.85 -17.37 -10.72
CA LEU A 22 7.94 -17.09 -9.27
C LEU A 22 6.65 -17.50 -8.57
N GLU A 23 6.77 -18.19 -7.45
CA GLU A 23 5.61 -18.53 -6.62
C GLU A 23 5.24 -17.36 -5.70
N MET A 24 3.97 -16.99 -5.74
CA MET A 24 3.35 -15.95 -4.92
C MET A 24 2.17 -16.51 -4.16
N ILE A 25 1.99 -16.06 -2.93
CA ILE A 25 0.71 -16.17 -2.20
C ILE A 25 0.16 -14.78 -1.94
N ALA A 26 -1.14 -14.72 -1.65
CA ALA A 26 -1.80 -13.50 -1.21
C ALA A 26 -2.51 -13.72 0.12
N ILE A 27 -2.41 -12.70 0.99
CA ILE A 27 -3.11 -12.66 2.27
C ILE A 27 -4.00 -11.43 2.26
N THR A 28 -5.32 -11.65 2.37
CA THR A 28 -6.34 -10.62 2.17
C THR A 28 -7.06 -10.25 3.46
N GLY A 29 -7.82 -9.17 3.42
CA GLY A 29 -8.65 -8.73 4.53
C GLY A 29 -9.88 -9.60 4.76
N ILE A 30 -10.96 -9.00 5.23
CA ILE A 30 -12.27 -9.65 5.37
C ILE A 30 -12.84 -9.92 3.97
N ILE A 31 -13.38 -11.12 3.73
CA ILE A 31 -13.82 -11.57 2.40
C ILE A 31 -14.93 -10.66 1.82
N SER A 32 -15.83 -10.17 2.66
CA SER A 32 -16.95 -9.31 2.27
C SER A 32 -16.65 -7.81 2.25
N ASP A 33 -15.45 -7.42 2.65
CA ASP A 33 -15.02 -6.03 2.70
C ASP A 33 -14.66 -5.53 1.30
N TYR A 34 -15.23 -4.39 0.90
CA TYR A 34 -15.01 -3.80 -0.41
C TYR A 34 -13.53 -3.54 -0.72
N ALA A 35 -12.77 -3.00 0.24
CA ALA A 35 -11.34 -2.75 0.05
C ALA A 35 -10.55 -4.05 -0.14
N SER A 36 -10.92 -5.12 0.61
CA SER A 36 -10.33 -6.45 0.46
C SER A 36 -10.61 -7.03 -0.92
N ILE A 37 -11.85 -6.92 -1.39
CA ILE A 37 -12.28 -7.40 -2.71
C ILE A 37 -11.52 -6.67 -3.81
N GLU A 38 -11.54 -5.34 -3.85
CA GLU A 38 -10.92 -4.55 -4.91
C GLU A 38 -9.40 -4.74 -4.98
N ARG A 39 -8.74 -4.77 -3.82
CA ARG A 39 -7.29 -5.03 -3.74
C ARG A 39 -6.96 -6.42 -4.28
N THR A 40 -7.77 -7.42 -3.93
CA THR A 40 -7.58 -8.82 -4.36
C THR A 40 -7.85 -9.00 -5.85
N GLU A 41 -8.91 -8.39 -6.39
CA GLU A 41 -9.21 -8.43 -7.82
C GLU A 41 -8.13 -7.73 -8.65
N GLY A 42 -7.57 -6.63 -8.15
CA GLY A 42 -6.41 -5.98 -8.78
C GLY A 42 -5.18 -6.89 -8.85
N LEU A 43 -4.91 -7.66 -7.79
CA LEU A 43 -3.85 -8.68 -7.78
C LEU A 43 -4.14 -9.82 -8.78
N LYS A 44 -5.36 -10.38 -8.75
CA LYS A 44 -5.75 -11.48 -9.64
C LYS A 44 -5.61 -11.09 -11.11
N ARG A 45 -6.15 -9.92 -11.50
CA ARG A 45 -6.02 -9.40 -12.88
C ARG A 45 -4.56 -9.35 -13.32
N TYR A 46 -3.64 -8.88 -12.46
CA TYR A 46 -2.22 -8.87 -12.79
C TYR A 46 -1.65 -10.29 -12.90
N ALA A 47 -1.89 -11.16 -11.93
CA ALA A 47 -1.34 -12.51 -11.91
C ALA A 47 -1.82 -13.38 -13.08
N MET A 48 -3.03 -13.15 -13.60
CA MET A 48 -3.56 -13.86 -14.77
C MET A 48 -2.89 -13.43 -16.08
N THR A 49 -2.36 -12.21 -16.15
CA THR A 49 -1.74 -11.68 -17.38
C THR A 49 -0.23 -11.86 -17.42
N ASP A 50 0.45 -12.02 -16.28
CA ASP A 50 1.90 -12.14 -16.20
C ASP A 50 2.36 -13.59 -15.96
N LYS A 51 2.80 -14.25 -17.04
CA LYS A 51 3.32 -15.64 -16.99
C LYS A 51 4.59 -15.82 -16.14
N LYS A 52 5.18 -14.74 -15.63
CA LYS A 52 6.40 -14.79 -14.81
C LYS A 52 6.10 -15.08 -13.34
N VAL A 53 4.83 -15.03 -12.94
CA VAL A 53 4.37 -15.31 -11.58
C VAL A 53 3.28 -16.39 -11.59
N PHE A 54 3.29 -17.23 -10.57
CA PHE A 54 2.24 -18.21 -10.30
C PHE A 54 1.63 -17.94 -8.92
N LEU A 55 0.41 -17.42 -8.91
CA LEU A 55 -0.35 -17.18 -7.69
C LEU A 55 -0.88 -18.52 -7.16
N ARG A 56 -0.21 -19.06 -6.13
CA ARG A 56 -0.47 -20.39 -5.56
C ARG A 56 -1.79 -20.44 -4.80
N GLN A 57 -1.99 -19.46 -3.91
CA GLN A 57 -3.17 -19.44 -3.05
C GLN A 57 -3.43 -18.03 -2.54
N ILE A 58 -4.71 -17.74 -2.30
CA ILE A 58 -5.20 -16.55 -1.62
C ILE A 58 -5.89 -17.01 -0.35
N ILE A 59 -5.55 -16.40 0.79
CA ILE A 59 -6.20 -16.69 2.07
C ILE A 59 -6.66 -15.41 2.76
N PRO A 60 -7.81 -15.40 3.44
CA PRO A 60 -8.22 -14.28 4.26
C PRO A 60 -7.52 -14.33 5.62
N ALA A 61 -7.10 -13.17 6.11
CA ALA A 61 -6.60 -12.97 7.47
C ALA A 61 -7.39 -11.89 8.24
N SER A 62 -8.50 -11.43 7.68
CA SER A 62 -9.44 -10.50 8.33
C SER A 62 -8.75 -9.25 8.91
N TRP A 63 -7.78 -8.70 8.20
CA TRP A 63 -6.93 -7.55 8.59
C TRP A 63 -6.05 -7.79 9.83
N LYS A 64 -5.95 -9.03 10.32
CA LYS A 64 -5.23 -9.38 11.56
C LYS A 64 -3.83 -9.91 11.26
N ALA A 65 -2.84 -9.37 11.98
CA ALA A 65 -1.45 -9.80 11.87
C ALA A 65 -1.23 -11.26 12.27
N ASP A 66 -1.86 -11.71 13.36
CA ASP A 66 -1.67 -13.08 13.87
C ASP A 66 -2.30 -14.14 12.94
N ALA A 67 -3.44 -13.81 12.32
CA ALA A 67 -4.04 -14.68 11.31
C ALA A 67 -3.15 -14.76 10.05
N ALA A 68 -2.51 -13.64 9.65
CA ALA A 68 -1.57 -13.61 8.54
C ALA A 68 -0.29 -14.41 8.88
N GLU A 69 0.20 -14.32 10.10
CA GLU A 69 1.33 -15.08 10.62
C GLU A 69 1.08 -16.59 10.51
N THR A 70 -0.01 -17.07 11.12
CA THR A 70 -0.41 -18.49 11.07
C THR A 70 -0.63 -18.97 9.63
N GLY A 71 -1.33 -18.16 8.82
CA GLY A 71 -1.60 -18.48 7.43
C GLY A 71 -0.33 -18.59 6.59
N PHE A 72 0.63 -17.70 6.79
CA PHE A 72 1.91 -17.76 6.09
C PHE A 72 2.71 -19.01 6.46
N GLU A 73 2.79 -19.37 7.75
CA GLU A 73 3.51 -20.58 8.21
C GLU A 73 2.98 -21.84 7.52
N LEU A 74 1.65 -21.99 7.43
CA LEU A 74 1.01 -23.12 6.76
C LEU A 74 1.33 -23.12 5.26
N LEU A 75 1.20 -21.97 4.59
CA LEU A 75 1.43 -21.87 3.16
C LEU A 75 2.90 -22.01 2.79
N LYS A 76 3.83 -21.54 3.62
CA LYS A 76 5.26 -21.72 3.37
C LYS A 76 5.69 -23.19 3.47
N LYS A 77 5.12 -23.94 4.41
CA LYS A 77 5.31 -25.40 4.49
C LYS A 77 4.75 -26.12 3.25
N ARG A 78 3.56 -25.70 2.79
CA ARG A 78 2.89 -26.26 1.60
C ARG A 78 3.62 -25.92 0.30
N PHE A 79 4.19 -24.72 0.21
CA PHE A 79 4.87 -24.19 -0.97
C PHE A 79 6.33 -23.81 -0.63
N PRO A 80 7.25 -24.80 -0.53
CA PRO A 80 8.63 -24.52 -0.11
C PRO A 80 9.38 -23.53 -1.02
N LYS A 81 9.02 -23.48 -2.32
CA LYS A 81 9.62 -22.57 -3.31
C LYS A 81 9.03 -21.16 -3.29
N LEU A 82 8.05 -20.89 -2.41
CA LEU A 82 7.44 -19.57 -2.24
C LEU A 82 8.49 -18.48 -1.97
N ARG A 83 8.45 -17.41 -2.77
CA ARG A 83 9.37 -16.28 -2.68
C ARG A 83 8.66 -14.92 -2.56
N LEU A 84 7.41 -14.83 -3.00
CA LEU A 84 6.65 -13.58 -3.02
C LEU A 84 5.42 -13.69 -2.13
N VAL A 85 5.22 -12.71 -1.26
CA VAL A 85 4.00 -12.57 -0.45
C VAL A 85 3.42 -11.20 -0.68
N TRP A 86 2.23 -11.17 -1.25
CA TRP A 86 1.42 -9.99 -1.35
C TRP A 86 0.42 -9.97 -0.19
N THR A 87 0.35 -8.87 0.55
CA THR A 87 -0.66 -8.67 1.60
C THR A 87 -1.50 -7.45 1.32
N ALA A 88 -2.78 -7.53 1.65
CA ALA A 88 -3.71 -6.43 1.46
C ALA A 88 -3.55 -5.31 2.50
N SER A 89 -2.69 -5.47 3.53
CA SER A 89 -2.33 -4.39 4.46
C SER A 89 -0.91 -4.56 5.02
N ASP A 90 -0.33 -3.47 5.50
CA ASP A 90 0.97 -3.48 6.19
C ASP A 90 0.92 -4.22 7.54
N VAL A 91 -0.21 -4.19 8.22
CA VAL A 91 -0.43 -4.95 9.46
C VAL A 91 -0.26 -6.45 9.20
N MET A 92 -0.87 -6.96 8.14
CA MET A 92 -0.72 -8.37 7.75
C MET A 92 0.69 -8.68 7.23
N ALA A 93 1.34 -7.74 6.54
CA ALA A 93 2.75 -7.87 6.16
C ALA A 93 3.65 -8.06 7.38
N GLY A 94 3.39 -7.32 8.46
CA GLY A 94 4.09 -7.48 9.73
C GLY A 94 3.95 -8.89 10.32
N GLY A 95 2.76 -9.49 10.24
CA GLY A 95 2.53 -10.89 10.64
C GLY A 95 3.37 -11.87 9.82
N VAL A 96 3.38 -11.70 8.50
CA VAL A 96 4.22 -12.52 7.59
C VAL A 96 5.70 -12.39 7.92
N ILE A 97 6.19 -11.18 8.21
CA ILE A 97 7.58 -10.92 8.55
C ILE A 97 7.96 -11.66 9.85
N ARG A 98 7.12 -11.56 10.90
CA ARG A 98 7.35 -12.28 12.15
C ARG A 98 7.40 -13.80 11.94
N ALA A 99 6.45 -14.36 11.18
CA ALA A 99 6.43 -15.79 10.87
C ALA A 99 7.69 -16.21 10.10
N ALA A 100 8.12 -15.44 9.12
CA ALA A 100 9.32 -15.71 8.35
C ALA A 100 10.56 -15.73 9.26
N GLU A 101 10.70 -14.76 10.16
CA GLU A 101 11.80 -14.71 11.14
C GLU A 101 11.79 -15.91 12.08
N LYS A 102 10.62 -16.33 12.63
CA LYS A 102 10.48 -17.56 13.43
C LYS A 102 10.88 -18.83 12.65
N MET A 103 10.65 -18.84 11.34
CA MET A 103 11.06 -19.92 10.44
C MET A 103 12.53 -19.80 9.98
N GLN A 104 13.31 -18.90 10.57
CA GLN A 104 14.70 -18.63 10.22
C GLN A 104 14.93 -18.17 8.77
N LEU A 105 13.89 -17.58 8.17
CA LEU A 105 14.00 -16.91 6.88
C LEU A 105 14.36 -15.44 7.12
N ASN A 106 15.05 -14.84 6.13
CA ASN A 106 15.38 -13.43 6.16
C ASN A 106 14.41 -12.66 5.24
N PRO A 107 13.35 -11.99 5.79
CA PRO A 107 12.51 -11.12 5.01
C PRO A 107 13.36 -10.04 4.31
N GLY A 108 13.05 -9.76 3.04
CA GLY A 108 13.88 -8.87 2.23
C GLY A 108 15.06 -9.55 1.54
N LYS A 109 15.44 -10.79 1.90
CA LYS A 109 16.48 -11.58 1.19
C LYS A 109 15.91 -12.88 0.63
N ASP A 110 15.37 -13.74 1.48
CA ASP A 110 14.84 -15.05 1.10
C ASP A 110 13.40 -14.96 0.62
N LEU A 111 12.71 -13.91 1.04
CA LEU A 111 11.30 -13.65 0.79
C LEU A 111 11.10 -12.17 0.50
N ILE A 112 10.27 -11.85 -0.49
CA ILE A 112 9.85 -10.50 -0.80
C ILE A 112 8.42 -10.32 -0.33
N VAL A 113 8.21 -9.42 0.61
CA VAL A 113 6.90 -9.11 1.21
C VAL A 113 6.49 -7.71 0.76
N GLY A 114 5.22 -7.56 0.37
CA GLY A 114 4.63 -6.26 0.07
C GLY A 114 3.32 -6.07 0.80
N GLY A 115 3.06 -4.83 1.21
CA GLY A 115 1.87 -4.42 1.95
C GLY A 115 1.18 -3.20 1.35
N VAL A 116 0.10 -2.80 1.97
CA VAL A 116 -0.71 -1.63 1.62
C VAL A 116 -0.98 -0.84 2.89
N ASP A 117 -1.18 0.44 2.79
CA ASP A 117 -1.70 1.46 3.71
C ASP A 117 -0.71 2.58 4.06
N TRP A 118 0.60 2.36 4.00
CA TRP A 118 1.63 3.25 4.57
C TRP A 118 1.45 3.41 6.09
N ALA A 119 1.03 2.34 6.75
CA ALA A 119 0.99 2.29 8.20
C ALA A 119 2.40 2.48 8.77
N GLU A 120 2.51 3.12 9.93
CA GLU A 120 3.82 3.44 10.53
C GLU A 120 4.73 2.21 10.66
N GLN A 121 4.20 1.11 11.15
CA GLN A 121 4.94 -0.17 11.26
C GLN A 121 5.36 -0.72 9.89
N GLY A 122 4.51 -0.55 8.85
CA GLY A 122 4.82 -0.92 7.47
C GLY A 122 5.96 -0.09 6.91
N LEU A 123 5.93 1.22 7.10
CA LEU A 123 6.99 2.14 6.67
C LEU A 123 8.31 1.84 7.39
N GLN A 124 8.29 1.55 8.69
CA GLN A 124 9.47 1.10 9.44
C GLN A 124 10.04 -0.21 8.88
N SER A 125 9.18 -1.16 8.53
CA SER A 125 9.59 -2.44 7.90
C SER A 125 10.18 -2.23 6.52
N VAL A 126 9.66 -1.27 5.74
CA VAL A 126 10.24 -0.87 4.44
C VAL A 126 11.62 -0.23 4.63
N GLN A 127 11.77 0.66 5.59
CA GLN A 127 13.06 1.28 5.97
C GLN A 127 14.11 0.23 6.33
N GLN A 128 13.72 -0.77 7.12
CA GLN A 128 14.60 -1.88 7.54
C GLN A 128 14.88 -2.89 6.41
N GLY A 129 14.22 -2.76 5.27
CA GLY A 129 14.34 -3.68 4.14
C GLY A 129 13.66 -5.05 4.35
N LYS A 130 12.92 -5.24 5.45
CA LYS A 130 12.16 -6.46 5.74
C LYS A 130 10.90 -6.58 4.88
N GLN A 131 10.17 -5.47 4.71
CA GLN A 131 9.11 -5.31 3.72
C GLN A 131 9.70 -4.62 2.50
N PHE A 132 9.53 -5.20 1.32
CA PHE A 132 10.13 -4.63 0.11
C PHE A 132 9.41 -3.38 -0.37
N ALA A 133 8.07 -3.38 -0.31
CA ALA A 133 7.27 -2.26 -0.77
C ALA A 133 5.96 -2.12 0.01
N SER A 134 5.47 -0.89 0.12
CA SER A 134 4.12 -0.57 0.56
C SER A 134 3.46 0.40 -0.41
N SER A 135 2.17 0.18 -0.68
CA SER A 135 1.32 1.08 -1.45
C SER A 135 0.35 1.79 -0.51
N GLY A 136 0.18 3.12 -0.65
CA GLY A 136 -0.68 3.84 0.28
C GLY A 136 -1.00 5.27 -0.17
N GLY A 137 -1.48 6.09 0.76
CA GLY A 137 -1.91 7.47 0.51
C GLY A 137 -3.43 7.66 0.51
N HIS A 138 -4.20 6.56 0.46
CA HIS A 138 -5.67 6.61 0.47
C HIS A 138 -6.27 7.15 1.79
N PHE A 139 -5.52 7.19 2.88
CA PHE A 139 -5.96 7.82 4.13
C PHE A 139 -6.26 9.31 3.97
N LEU A 140 -5.69 9.95 2.95
CA LEU A 140 -5.97 11.35 2.60
C LEU A 140 -7.40 11.57 2.13
N GLU A 141 -8.04 10.55 1.57
CA GLU A 141 -9.39 10.62 1.01
C GLU A 141 -10.42 11.02 2.07
N GLY A 142 -10.25 10.57 3.31
CA GLY A 142 -11.11 10.98 4.43
C GLY A 142 -11.06 12.48 4.71
N GLY A 143 -9.85 13.06 4.69
CA GLY A 143 -9.65 14.50 4.85
C GLY A 143 -10.20 15.29 3.66
N TRP A 144 -9.97 14.84 2.43
CA TRP A 144 -10.52 15.47 1.23
C TRP A 144 -12.05 15.41 1.19
N ALA A 145 -12.64 14.28 1.56
CA ALA A 145 -14.10 14.17 1.70
C ALA A 145 -14.64 15.16 2.73
N THR A 146 -13.94 15.35 3.85
CA THR A 146 -14.32 16.34 4.87
C THR A 146 -14.27 17.77 4.31
N VAL A 147 -13.29 18.10 3.47
CA VAL A 147 -13.22 19.41 2.79
C VAL A 147 -14.43 19.61 1.87
N LEU A 148 -14.82 18.60 1.10
CA LEU A 148 -16.01 18.69 0.23
C LEU A 148 -17.29 18.94 1.03
N VAL A 149 -17.47 18.20 2.13
CA VAL A 149 -18.64 18.39 3.03
C VAL A 149 -18.63 19.78 3.64
N TYR A 150 -17.47 20.26 4.10
CA TYR A 150 -17.35 21.61 4.63
C TYR A 150 -17.74 22.67 3.61
N ASP A 151 -17.16 22.62 2.40
CA ASP A 151 -17.42 23.57 1.34
C ASP A 151 -18.90 23.58 0.93
N TYR A 152 -19.51 22.38 0.79
CA TYR A 152 -20.91 22.24 0.50
C TYR A 152 -21.82 22.91 1.56
N LEU A 153 -21.53 22.70 2.85
CA LEU A 153 -22.27 23.31 3.96
C LEU A 153 -22.10 24.83 4.01
N GLN A 154 -21.03 25.37 3.43
CA GLN A 154 -20.80 26.81 3.26
C GLN A 154 -21.38 27.37 1.95
N GLY A 155 -22.15 26.57 1.20
CA GLY A 155 -22.78 26.99 -0.04
C GLY A 155 -21.89 26.88 -1.29
N LYS A 156 -20.69 26.29 -1.18
CA LYS A 156 -19.80 26.03 -2.32
C LYS A 156 -19.98 24.58 -2.79
N ASP A 157 -20.84 24.40 -3.81
CA ASP A 157 -21.11 23.10 -4.39
C ASP A 157 -19.92 22.58 -5.21
N PHE A 158 -19.77 21.26 -5.26
CA PHE A 158 -18.77 20.55 -6.05
C PHE A 158 -19.37 19.69 -7.16
N ALA A 159 -20.68 19.81 -7.44
CA ALA A 159 -21.39 19.02 -8.45
C ALA A 159 -20.77 19.15 -9.85
N GLU A 160 -20.18 20.29 -10.19
CA GLU A 160 -19.45 20.54 -11.42
C GLU A 160 -18.23 19.61 -11.63
N HIS A 161 -17.68 19.07 -10.54
CA HIS A 161 -16.54 18.14 -10.58
C HIS A 161 -16.99 16.67 -10.58
N GLY A 162 -18.30 16.41 -10.57
CA GLY A 162 -18.89 15.07 -10.50
C GLY A 162 -18.97 14.50 -9.09
N LEU A 163 -19.62 13.35 -8.99
CA LEU A 163 -19.87 12.66 -7.71
C LEU A 163 -18.83 11.58 -7.38
N SER A 164 -17.76 11.48 -8.17
CA SER A 164 -16.74 10.45 -8.01
C SER A 164 -15.34 11.00 -8.25
N TRP A 165 -14.47 10.87 -7.27
CA TRP A 165 -13.04 11.16 -7.40
C TRP A 165 -12.23 9.87 -7.50
N LYS A 166 -11.27 9.87 -8.43
CA LYS A 166 -10.30 8.77 -8.56
C LYS A 166 -8.95 9.25 -8.03
N SER A 167 -8.61 8.82 -6.83
CA SER A 167 -7.28 9.02 -6.30
C SER A 167 -6.28 7.98 -6.82
N ARG A 168 -5.00 8.30 -6.79
CA ARG A 168 -3.91 7.36 -7.08
C ARG A 168 -3.12 7.09 -5.83
N MET A 169 -3.06 5.83 -5.44
CA MET A 169 -2.15 5.40 -4.38
C MET A 169 -0.69 5.56 -4.83
N GLY A 170 0.15 5.98 -3.91
CA GLY A 170 1.59 5.97 -4.09
C GLY A 170 2.21 4.60 -3.81
N LEU A 171 3.49 4.46 -4.13
CA LEU A 171 4.30 3.28 -3.83
C LEU A 171 5.64 3.72 -3.26
N ILE A 172 6.04 3.10 -2.15
CA ILE A 172 7.39 3.18 -1.62
C ILE A 172 8.04 1.81 -1.64
N ARG A 173 9.30 1.74 -2.04
CA ARG A 173 10.14 0.54 -1.97
C ARG A 173 11.28 0.78 -0.98
N SER A 174 11.80 -0.29 -0.41
CA SER A 174 12.99 -0.20 0.47
C SER A 174 14.21 0.42 -0.27
N SER A 175 14.32 0.19 -1.58
CA SER A 175 15.36 0.82 -2.41
C SER A 175 15.19 2.34 -2.58
N ASP A 176 13.98 2.86 -2.42
CA ASP A 176 13.68 4.28 -2.62
C ASP A 176 13.71 5.07 -1.29
N TRP A 177 13.91 4.39 -0.16
CA TRP A 177 13.74 4.97 1.16
C TRP A 177 14.61 6.21 1.36
N GLY A 178 15.89 6.15 1.00
CA GLY A 178 16.82 7.27 1.17
C GLY A 178 16.39 8.56 0.46
N SER A 179 15.76 8.43 -0.72
CA SER A 179 15.29 9.59 -1.51
C SER A 179 13.88 10.07 -1.18
N LYS A 180 13.08 9.26 -0.50
CA LYS A 180 11.66 9.54 -0.23
C LYS A 180 11.30 9.61 1.24
N SER A 181 12.23 9.25 2.14
CA SER A 181 11.97 9.16 3.58
C SER A 181 11.44 10.45 4.17
N GLU A 182 12.00 11.59 3.77
CA GLU A 182 11.57 12.90 4.25
C GLU A 182 10.11 13.19 3.90
N MET A 183 9.69 12.89 2.68
CA MET A 183 8.30 13.04 2.25
C MET A 183 7.37 12.19 3.13
N PHE A 184 7.73 10.90 3.38
CA PHE A 184 6.89 10.00 4.18
C PHE A 184 6.85 10.36 5.66
N GLN A 185 7.91 10.96 6.21
CA GLN A 185 7.90 11.50 7.57
C GLN A 185 6.97 12.70 7.70
N ARG A 186 6.84 13.49 6.64
CA ARG A 186 5.98 14.67 6.58
C ARG A 186 4.51 14.32 6.34
N ILE A 187 4.20 13.35 5.48
CA ILE A 187 2.82 12.97 5.12
C ILE A 187 2.20 12.13 6.25
N LYS A 188 1.88 12.79 7.36
CA LYS A 188 1.03 12.26 8.43
C LYS A 188 -0.28 13.03 8.42
N PRO A 189 -1.43 12.44 8.76
CA PRO A 189 -2.72 13.14 8.77
C PRO A 189 -2.67 14.46 9.53
N ASP A 190 -2.01 14.50 10.68
CA ASP A 190 -1.91 15.67 11.54
C ASP A 190 -1.03 16.79 10.97
N ASN A 191 -0.18 16.47 10.01
CA ASN A 191 0.71 17.45 9.35
C ASN A 191 0.07 18.08 8.12
N ILE A 192 -1.14 17.70 7.74
CA ILE A 192 -1.80 18.18 6.53
C ILE A 192 -2.79 19.27 6.88
N ASN A 193 -2.62 20.43 6.28
CA ASN A 193 -3.55 21.54 6.41
C ASN A 193 -4.69 21.41 5.40
N TYR A 194 -5.70 20.61 5.75
CA TYR A 194 -6.86 20.38 4.89
C TYR A 194 -7.64 21.65 4.55
N ARG A 195 -7.58 22.71 5.37
CA ARG A 195 -8.22 24.01 5.07
C ARG A 195 -7.72 24.62 3.77
N LYS A 196 -6.46 24.37 3.41
CA LYS A 196 -5.87 24.87 2.16
C LYS A 196 -6.43 24.24 0.89
N TYR A 197 -7.14 23.13 1.01
CA TYR A 197 -7.86 22.52 -0.11
C TYR A 197 -9.26 23.11 -0.33
N SER A 198 -9.83 23.83 0.66
CA SER A 198 -11.19 24.37 0.60
C SER A 198 -11.31 25.48 -0.45
N ARG A 199 -12.23 25.34 -1.38
CA ARG A 199 -12.58 26.36 -2.36
C ARG A 199 -13.45 27.48 -1.77
N TYR A 200 -14.13 27.20 -0.66
CA TYR A 200 -14.84 28.24 0.08
C TYR A 200 -13.84 29.19 0.77
N LEU A 201 -12.78 28.66 1.38
CA LEU A 201 -11.74 29.46 2.01
C LEU A 201 -10.75 30.08 0.99
N HIS A 202 -10.66 29.49 -0.20
CA HIS A 202 -9.77 29.92 -1.29
C HIS A 202 -10.56 30.07 -2.59
N PRO A 203 -11.40 31.12 -2.70
CA PRO A 203 -12.29 31.32 -3.83
C PRO A 203 -11.57 31.55 -5.18
N GLU A 204 -10.28 31.84 -5.12
CA GLU A 204 -9.41 31.96 -6.29
C GLU A 204 -9.09 30.60 -6.95
N ARG A 205 -9.44 29.50 -6.32
CA ARG A 205 -9.19 28.14 -6.85
C ARG A 205 -10.38 27.66 -7.68
N ASP A 206 -10.13 27.28 -8.93
CA ASP A 206 -11.16 26.73 -9.82
C ASP A 206 -11.46 25.25 -9.57
N SER A 207 -10.53 24.51 -8.95
CA SER A 207 -10.66 23.05 -8.74
C SER A 207 -10.01 22.60 -7.43
N TYR A 208 -10.35 21.37 -7.00
CA TYR A 208 -9.71 20.71 -5.88
C TYR A 208 -8.47 19.92 -6.34
N ASP A 209 -7.33 20.17 -5.73
CA ASP A 209 -6.09 19.41 -5.99
C ASP A 209 -5.95 18.22 -5.03
N PHE A 210 -6.86 17.26 -5.12
CA PHE A 210 -6.87 16.05 -4.32
C PHE A 210 -5.88 15.01 -4.86
N SER A 211 -4.60 15.28 -4.73
CA SER A 211 -3.53 14.43 -5.24
C SER A 211 -2.38 14.26 -4.22
N LEU A 212 -1.63 13.17 -4.36
CA LEU A 212 -0.37 13.00 -3.62
C LEU A 212 0.71 13.99 -4.08
N GLU A 213 0.60 14.48 -5.30
CA GLU A 213 1.56 15.43 -5.87
C GLU A 213 1.47 16.79 -5.17
N SER A 214 0.24 17.22 -4.80
CA SER A 214 0.02 18.48 -4.08
C SER A 214 0.80 18.55 -2.76
N LEU A 215 1.01 17.43 -2.10
CA LEU A 215 1.77 17.36 -0.85
C LEU A 215 3.28 17.52 -1.03
N LYS A 216 3.81 17.33 -2.23
CA LYS A 216 5.25 17.46 -2.50
C LYS A 216 5.71 18.90 -2.50
N SER A 217 4.84 19.85 -2.86
CA SER A 217 5.16 21.27 -2.85
C SER A 217 5.35 21.84 -1.43
N GLY A 218 4.86 21.13 -0.41
CA GLY A 218 4.81 21.63 0.96
C GLY A 218 3.69 22.66 1.21
N GLU A 219 3.00 23.12 0.17
CA GLU A 219 1.94 24.13 0.25
C GLU A 219 0.82 23.71 1.21
N TYR A 220 0.43 22.43 1.15
CA TYR A 220 -0.69 21.87 1.92
C TYR A 220 -0.28 21.30 3.28
N MET A 221 0.93 21.56 3.71
CA MET A 221 1.40 21.13 5.01
C MET A 221 1.06 22.16 6.09
N VAL A 222 0.83 21.71 7.31
CA VAL A 222 0.86 22.58 8.49
C VAL A 222 2.30 23.10 8.58
N ASN A 223 2.49 24.42 8.63
CA ASN A 223 3.83 25.02 8.78
C ASN A 223 4.44 24.43 10.07
N GLY A 224 5.27 23.45 9.93
CA GLY A 224 6.11 22.95 11.00
C GLY A 224 7.22 23.95 11.25
N ASN A 225 7.42 24.28 12.51
CA ASN A 225 8.63 24.93 12.99
C ASN A 225 9.88 24.16 12.55
#